data_ab53613859a6dc7bdc6db2d078bace15
#
_entry.id   ab53613859a6dc7bdc6db2d078bace15
#
_cell.length_a   1.000
_cell.length_b   1.000
_cell.length_c   1.000
_cell.angle_alpha   90.00
_cell.angle_beta   90.00
_cell.angle_gamma   90.00
#
_symmetry.space_group_name_H-M   'P 1'
#
loop_
_entity.id
_entity.type
_entity.pdbx_description
1 polymer ?
#
loop_
_entity_poly.entity_id
_entity_poly.type
_entity_poly.pdbx_seq_one_letter_code
_entity_poly.pdbx_strand_id
1 'polypeptide(L)'
;RQFRHLLADPAVTERYRVLAFDMPWHGKSTPPDGWERTEYRLTTASYTAAVRAFCKAMELDRPVVMGCSIGGRIVLNLAIEHAAEFRALIALEAADFQQPWYDTTWLHRPDVHGGEVCAALISGLIAPQSPVVSRHETLWMYMQGGPGVFKGDLYFYRVDGDLREKVKSIDTRICPLYLLTGEYDFSCTAEDTLRTAAQIPGVEVQVMKELGHFPMSENPAKFLEYILPVLAKIS
;
A
#
# COMPACT_ATOMS: atom_id res chain seq x y z
N ARG A 1 0.65 12.10 -1.42
CA ARG A 1 2.06 12.54 -1.35
C ARG A 1 3.08 11.41 -1.50
N GLN A 2 2.83 10.23 -0.93
CA GLN A 2 3.79 9.10 -0.99
C GLN A 2 4.21 8.76 -2.43
N PHE A 3 3.30 8.80 -3.39
CA PHE A 3 3.57 8.51 -4.80
C PHE A 3 3.96 9.72 -5.66
N ARG A 4 4.25 10.89 -5.06
CA ARG A 4 4.50 12.14 -5.81
C ARG A 4 5.65 12.04 -6.82
N HIS A 5 6.67 11.25 -6.51
CA HIS A 5 7.82 11.07 -7.39
C HIS A 5 7.44 10.32 -8.66
N LEU A 6 6.61 9.30 -8.58
CA LEU A 6 6.07 8.61 -9.77
C LEU A 6 5.15 9.51 -10.60
N LEU A 7 4.37 10.39 -9.94
CA LEU A 7 3.51 11.35 -10.62
C LEU A 7 4.27 12.40 -11.45
N ALA A 8 5.53 12.62 -11.13
CA ALA A 8 6.36 13.66 -11.74
C ALA A 8 7.53 13.12 -12.60
N ASP A 9 7.81 11.81 -12.54
CA ASP A 9 8.96 11.22 -13.21
C ASP A 9 8.68 11.02 -14.71
N PRO A 10 9.49 11.62 -15.63
CA PRO A 10 9.30 11.48 -17.07
C PRO A 10 9.35 10.03 -17.55
N ALA A 11 10.22 9.18 -16.98
CA ALA A 11 10.33 7.78 -17.38
C ALA A 11 9.01 6.99 -17.14
N VAL A 12 8.16 7.49 -16.25
CA VAL A 12 6.83 6.93 -15.99
C VAL A 12 5.76 7.68 -16.79
N THR A 13 5.76 9.03 -16.73
CA THR A 13 4.66 9.85 -17.26
C THR A 13 4.64 9.96 -18.78
N GLU A 14 5.76 9.68 -19.47
CA GLU A 14 5.80 9.56 -20.93
C GLU A 14 5.01 8.34 -21.45
N ARG A 15 4.79 7.33 -20.61
CA ARG A 15 4.12 6.07 -21.00
C ARG A 15 2.78 5.86 -20.31
N TYR A 16 2.59 6.44 -19.12
CA TYR A 16 1.42 6.25 -18.29
C TYR A 16 0.80 7.57 -17.84
N ARG A 17 -0.50 7.68 -17.92
CA ARG A 17 -1.26 8.67 -17.15
C ARG A 17 -1.30 8.19 -15.70
N VAL A 18 -0.51 8.82 -14.83
CA VAL A 18 -0.43 8.43 -13.42
C VAL A 18 -1.45 9.22 -12.61
N LEU A 19 -2.25 8.51 -11.82
CA LEU A 19 -3.25 9.07 -10.92
C LEU A 19 -3.00 8.54 -9.51
N ALA A 20 -3.14 9.41 -8.53
CA ALA A 20 -3.13 9.03 -7.11
C ALA A 20 -4.28 9.74 -6.40
N PHE A 21 -4.91 9.05 -5.47
CA PHE A 21 -5.98 9.60 -4.64
C PHE A 21 -5.71 9.30 -3.16
N ASP A 22 -6.24 10.15 -2.31
CA ASP A 22 -6.25 9.90 -0.88
C ASP A 22 -7.52 9.11 -0.53
N MET A 23 -7.38 8.04 0.24
CA MET A 23 -8.53 7.28 0.74
C MET A 23 -9.43 8.16 1.61
N PRO A 24 -10.73 7.86 1.71
CA PRO A 24 -11.59 8.51 2.71
C PRO A 24 -10.92 8.55 4.09
N TRP A 25 -11.02 9.65 4.81
CA TRP A 25 -10.35 9.93 6.08
C TRP A 25 -8.85 10.31 5.97
N HIS A 26 -8.25 10.21 4.78
CA HIS A 26 -6.83 10.47 4.58
C HIS A 26 -6.59 11.72 3.74
N GLY A 27 -5.47 12.38 4.02
CA GLY A 27 -4.95 13.47 3.20
C GLY A 27 -5.95 14.59 2.98
N LYS A 28 -6.36 14.77 1.72
CA LYS A 28 -7.33 15.79 1.29
C LYS A 28 -8.75 15.25 1.12
N SER A 29 -8.95 13.94 1.27
CA SER A 29 -10.28 13.35 1.21
C SER A 29 -11.00 13.52 2.53
N THR A 30 -12.18 14.13 2.47
CA THR A 30 -13.00 14.33 3.67
C THR A 30 -13.55 13.00 4.18
N PRO A 31 -13.70 12.84 5.51
CA PRO A 31 -14.49 11.75 6.05
C PRO A 31 -15.99 11.92 5.67
N PRO A 32 -16.79 10.85 5.76
CA PRO A 32 -18.23 10.94 5.49
C PRO A 32 -18.95 11.82 6.52
N ASP A 33 -20.12 12.33 6.16
CA ASP A 33 -20.97 13.11 7.07
C ASP A 33 -21.25 12.33 8.37
N GLY A 34 -21.15 13.01 9.51
CA GLY A 34 -21.34 12.40 10.83
C GLY A 34 -20.12 11.63 11.36
N TRP A 35 -18.99 11.78 10.71
CA TRP A 35 -17.73 11.13 11.10
C TRP A 35 -17.32 11.37 12.56
N GLU A 36 -17.64 12.53 13.12
CA GLU A 36 -17.35 12.91 14.51
C GLU A 36 -18.06 12.03 15.55
N ARG A 37 -19.07 11.25 15.11
CA ARG A 37 -19.85 10.32 15.94
C ARG A 37 -19.52 8.85 15.66
N THR A 38 -18.56 8.59 14.77
CA THR A 38 -18.23 7.23 14.33
C THR A 38 -16.77 6.95 14.56
N GLU A 39 -16.45 5.74 14.99
CA GLU A 39 -15.07 5.26 15.00
C GLU A 39 -14.72 4.77 13.60
N TYR A 40 -13.64 5.32 13.03
CA TYR A 40 -13.14 4.86 11.74
C TYR A 40 -12.58 3.44 11.84
N ARG A 41 -12.98 2.58 10.92
CA ARG A 41 -12.48 1.22 10.75
C ARG A 41 -12.35 0.89 9.27
N LEU A 42 -11.15 0.64 8.83
CA LEU A 42 -10.90 0.21 7.46
C LEU A 42 -11.25 -1.28 7.31
N THR A 43 -12.04 -1.60 6.29
CA THR A 43 -12.37 -2.98 5.92
C THR A 43 -11.98 -3.26 4.48
N THR A 44 -11.75 -4.53 4.14
CA THR A 44 -11.52 -4.99 2.76
C THR A 44 -12.62 -4.47 1.82
N ALA A 45 -13.87 -4.63 2.22
CA ALA A 45 -15.02 -4.21 1.41
C ALA A 45 -15.01 -2.70 1.14
N SER A 46 -14.78 -1.87 2.17
CA SER A 46 -14.77 -0.41 2.01
C SER A 46 -13.60 0.07 1.15
N TYR A 47 -12.43 -0.52 1.33
CA TYR A 47 -11.26 -0.14 0.53
C TYR A 47 -11.40 -0.57 -0.93
N THR A 48 -11.78 -1.82 -1.17
CA THR A 48 -12.02 -2.34 -2.52
C THR A 48 -13.08 -1.51 -3.25
N ALA A 49 -14.17 -1.16 -2.56
CA ALA A 49 -15.21 -0.30 -3.11
C ALA A 49 -14.68 1.10 -3.45
N ALA A 50 -13.83 1.71 -2.61
CA ALA A 50 -13.24 3.02 -2.87
C ALA A 50 -12.34 3.01 -4.11
N VAL A 51 -11.46 2.00 -4.26
CA VAL A 51 -10.60 1.87 -5.46
C VAL A 51 -11.45 1.75 -6.72
N ARG A 52 -12.45 0.86 -6.72
CA ARG A 52 -13.32 0.64 -7.88
C ARG A 52 -14.19 1.86 -8.21
N ALA A 53 -14.69 2.55 -7.18
CA ALA A 53 -15.43 3.79 -7.36
C ALA A 53 -14.56 4.89 -7.97
N PHE A 54 -13.30 5.02 -7.54
CA PHE A 54 -12.34 5.94 -8.13
C PHE A 54 -12.09 5.60 -9.61
N CYS A 55 -11.81 4.34 -9.93
CA CYS A 55 -11.61 3.90 -11.32
C CYS A 55 -12.82 4.25 -12.20
N LYS A 56 -14.02 4.00 -11.70
CA LYS A 56 -15.27 4.31 -12.41
C LYS A 56 -15.45 5.83 -12.59
N ALA A 57 -15.25 6.63 -11.55
CA ALA A 57 -15.40 8.09 -11.59
C ALA A 57 -14.41 8.76 -12.54
N MET A 58 -13.22 8.17 -12.70
CA MET A 58 -12.16 8.64 -13.60
C MET A 58 -12.23 8.02 -14.99
N GLU A 59 -13.29 7.22 -15.26
CA GLU A 59 -13.53 6.53 -16.56
C GLU A 59 -12.30 5.72 -17.02
N LEU A 60 -11.68 4.98 -16.09
CA LEU A 60 -10.49 4.20 -16.40
C LEU A 60 -10.89 2.82 -16.97
N ASP A 61 -10.38 2.52 -18.15
CA ASP A 61 -10.53 1.21 -18.78
C ASP A 61 -9.34 0.32 -18.42
N ARG A 62 -9.59 -0.71 -17.64
CA ARG A 62 -8.60 -1.69 -17.17
C ARG A 62 -7.27 -1.04 -16.74
N PRO A 63 -7.27 -0.20 -15.71
CA PRO A 63 -6.05 0.46 -15.25
C PRO A 63 -5.06 -0.52 -14.64
N VAL A 64 -3.78 -0.11 -14.58
CA VAL A 64 -2.80 -0.72 -13.67
C VAL A 64 -3.03 -0.14 -12.29
N VAL A 65 -3.19 -0.98 -11.27
CA VAL A 65 -3.35 -0.54 -9.87
C VAL A 65 -2.13 -0.94 -9.06
N MET A 66 -1.56 0.03 -8.36
CA MET A 66 -0.43 -0.16 -7.45
C MET A 66 -0.83 0.29 -6.04
N GLY A 67 -0.49 -0.51 -5.05
CA GLY A 67 -0.69 -0.17 -3.64
C GLY A 67 0.45 -0.68 -2.77
N CYS A 68 0.71 0.03 -1.66
CA CYS A 68 1.76 -0.32 -0.71
C CYS A 68 1.15 -0.70 0.64
N SER A 69 1.69 -1.71 1.30
CA SER A 69 1.29 -2.16 2.62
C SER A 69 -0.20 -2.56 2.67
N ILE A 70 -1.05 -1.82 3.39
CA ILE A 70 -2.51 -2.00 3.34
C ILE A 70 -3.01 -1.95 1.89
N GLY A 71 -2.54 -0.98 1.09
CA GLY A 71 -2.85 -0.88 -0.33
C GLY A 71 -2.35 -2.09 -1.13
N GLY A 72 -1.19 -2.64 -0.79
CA GLY A 72 -0.67 -3.86 -1.40
C GLY A 72 -1.55 -5.08 -1.08
N ARG A 73 -2.03 -5.20 0.15
CA ARG A 73 -2.97 -6.27 0.51
C ARG A 73 -4.33 -6.11 -0.18
N ILE A 74 -4.80 -4.89 -0.39
CA ILE A 74 -6.01 -4.65 -1.20
C ILE A 74 -5.77 -5.03 -2.66
N VAL A 75 -4.59 -4.81 -3.20
CA VAL A 75 -4.23 -5.28 -4.55
C VAL A 75 -4.37 -6.82 -4.64
N LEU A 76 -3.96 -7.57 -3.62
CA LEU A 76 -4.22 -9.02 -3.57
C LEU A 76 -5.73 -9.34 -3.55
N ASN A 77 -6.55 -8.59 -2.80
CA ASN A 77 -8.00 -8.75 -2.84
C ASN A 77 -8.60 -8.44 -4.21
N LEU A 78 -8.12 -7.40 -4.90
CA LEU A 78 -8.54 -7.10 -6.25
C LEU A 78 -8.17 -8.23 -7.22
N ALA A 79 -7.01 -8.86 -7.04
CA ALA A 79 -6.60 -10.02 -7.83
C ALA A 79 -7.50 -11.24 -7.59
N ILE A 80 -8.01 -11.42 -6.37
CA ILE A 80 -8.92 -12.52 -6.01
C ILE A 80 -10.33 -12.28 -6.58
N GLU A 81 -10.87 -11.08 -6.40
CA GLU A 81 -12.32 -10.85 -6.60
C GLU A 81 -12.64 -10.08 -7.89
N HIS A 82 -11.69 -9.31 -8.42
CA HIS A 82 -11.92 -8.33 -9.49
C HIS A 82 -10.84 -8.33 -10.59
N ALA A 83 -10.07 -9.39 -10.74
CA ALA A 83 -8.93 -9.45 -11.65
C ALA A 83 -9.23 -8.95 -13.08
N ALA A 84 -10.39 -9.28 -13.63
CA ALA A 84 -10.78 -8.88 -14.98
C ALA A 84 -10.98 -7.37 -15.20
N GLU A 85 -11.12 -6.59 -14.10
CA GLU A 85 -11.27 -5.14 -14.17
C GLU A 85 -9.94 -4.40 -14.40
N PHE A 86 -8.80 -5.10 -14.32
CA PHE A 86 -7.47 -4.50 -14.33
C PHE A 86 -6.57 -5.05 -15.45
N ARG A 87 -5.65 -4.22 -15.94
CA ARG A 87 -4.60 -4.64 -16.89
C ARG A 87 -3.48 -5.38 -16.19
N ALA A 88 -3.06 -4.88 -15.05
CA ALA A 88 -2.08 -5.50 -14.16
C ALA A 88 -2.24 -4.96 -12.73
N LEU A 89 -1.77 -5.71 -11.77
CA LEU A 89 -1.81 -5.41 -10.35
C LEU A 89 -0.39 -5.46 -9.76
N ILE A 90 -0.01 -4.43 -9.01
CA ILE A 90 1.32 -4.28 -8.40
C ILE A 90 1.14 -4.10 -6.90
N ALA A 91 1.50 -5.11 -6.13
CA ALA A 91 1.43 -5.08 -4.67
C ALA A 91 2.84 -4.83 -4.10
N LEU A 92 3.00 -3.69 -3.45
CA LEU A 92 4.22 -3.33 -2.75
C LEU A 92 4.06 -3.68 -1.27
N GLU A 93 5.08 -4.27 -0.66
CA GLU A 93 5.14 -4.56 0.77
C GLU A 93 3.89 -5.32 1.24
N ALA A 94 3.54 -6.42 0.54
CA ALA A 94 2.30 -7.14 0.75
C ALA A 94 2.51 -8.65 0.92
N ALA A 95 1.73 -9.22 1.83
CA ALA A 95 1.62 -10.65 2.05
C ALA A 95 0.16 -11.05 2.31
N ASP A 96 -0.13 -12.34 2.23
CA ASP A 96 -1.43 -12.94 2.54
C ASP A 96 -1.84 -12.75 4.00
N PHE A 97 -0.86 -12.74 4.88
CA PHE A 97 -1.03 -12.54 6.31
C PHE A 97 0.22 -11.89 6.91
N GLN A 98 -0.01 -11.07 7.91
CA GLN A 98 1.01 -10.39 8.68
C GLN A 98 0.61 -10.44 10.15
N GLN A 99 1.50 -10.94 10.99
CA GLN A 99 1.22 -11.00 12.41
C GLN A 99 1.06 -9.58 12.96
N PRO A 100 -0.12 -9.22 13.50
CA PRO A 100 -0.29 -7.91 14.12
C PRO A 100 0.57 -7.83 15.38
N TRP A 101 1.57 -6.97 15.36
CA TRP A 101 2.46 -6.72 16.52
C TRP A 101 2.23 -5.37 17.18
N TYR A 102 1.29 -4.59 16.64
CA TYR A 102 0.99 -3.27 17.17
C TYR A 102 0.05 -3.35 18.37
N ASP A 103 0.45 -2.74 19.49
CA ASP A 103 -0.52 -2.34 20.50
C ASP A 103 -1.20 -1.04 20.04
N THR A 104 -2.47 -1.14 19.68
CA THR A 104 -3.26 -0.01 19.19
C THR A 104 -4.00 0.73 20.31
N THR A 105 -3.91 0.27 21.55
CA THR A 105 -4.71 0.80 22.65
C THR A 105 -4.45 2.27 22.90
N TRP A 106 -3.19 2.69 22.82
CA TRP A 106 -2.75 4.05 23.07
C TRP A 106 -2.57 4.92 21.82
N LEU A 107 -2.74 4.36 20.62
CA LEU A 107 -2.74 5.11 19.37
C LEU A 107 -3.96 6.03 19.19
N HIS A 108 -4.94 5.89 20.06
CA HIS A 108 -6.17 6.68 20.03
C HIS A 108 -6.50 7.20 21.41
N ARG A 109 -5.69 8.10 21.88
CA ARG A 109 -5.95 8.85 23.12
C ARG A 109 -6.34 10.28 22.73
N PRO A 110 -7.46 10.80 23.24
CA PRO A 110 -7.90 12.16 22.92
C PRO A 110 -7.00 13.24 23.55
N ASP A 111 -6.20 12.87 24.54
CA ASP A 111 -5.29 13.73 25.30
C ASP A 111 -3.83 13.68 24.81
N VAL A 112 -3.55 12.87 23.77
CA VAL A 112 -2.19 12.70 23.23
C VAL A 112 -2.20 12.89 21.72
N HIS A 113 -1.28 13.72 21.23
CA HIS A 113 -1.03 13.85 19.80
C HIS A 113 -0.43 12.55 19.27
N GLY A 114 -1.20 11.83 18.42
CA GLY A 114 -0.82 10.50 17.93
C GLY A 114 0.21 10.50 16.79
N GLY A 115 0.48 11.65 16.18
CA GLY A 115 1.34 11.75 14.99
C GLY A 115 2.78 11.37 15.27
N GLU A 116 3.37 11.83 16.36
CA GLU A 116 4.73 11.46 16.76
C GLU A 116 4.87 9.97 17.06
N VAL A 117 3.83 9.37 17.63
CA VAL A 117 3.78 7.93 17.89
C VAL A 117 3.78 7.14 16.58
N CYS A 118 2.95 7.55 15.62
CA CYS A 118 2.93 6.93 14.29
C CYS A 118 4.29 7.06 13.61
N ALA A 119 4.91 8.24 13.64
CA ALA A 119 6.24 8.46 13.09
C ALA A 119 7.31 7.59 13.76
N ALA A 120 7.25 7.44 15.09
CA ALA A 120 8.17 6.58 15.83
C ALA A 120 8.03 5.10 15.42
N LEU A 121 6.79 4.60 15.31
CA LEU A 121 6.53 3.23 14.86
C LEU A 121 7.10 2.96 13.48
N ILE A 122 6.85 3.86 12.51
CA ILE A 122 7.27 3.63 11.12
C ILE A 122 8.75 3.94 10.87
N SER A 123 9.42 4.67 11.76
CA SER A 123 10.83 5.03 11.58
C SER A 123 11.76 3.81 11.48
N GLY A 124 11.42 2.73 12.18
CA GLY A 124 12.15 1.47 12.12
C GLY A 124 11.90 0.63 10.87
N LEU A 125 10.96 1.06 10.01
CA LEU A 125 10.59 0.35 8.78
C LEU A 125 11.26 0.95 7.52
N ILE A 126 12.03 2.03 7.69
CA ILE A 126 12.73 2.72 6.60
C ILE A 126 14.15 2.17 6.49
N ALA A 127 14.58 1.86 5.27
CA ALA A 127 15.94 1.37 5.03
C ALA A 127 16.99 2.41 5.48
N PRO A 128 18.09 1.97 6.13
CA PRO A 128 19.13 2.88 6.60
C PRO A 128 19.84 3.65 5.48
N GLN A 129 19.82 3.13 4.26
CA GLN A 129 20.39 3.74 3.06
C GLN A 129 19.53 4.84 2.46
N SER A 130 18.27 4.95 2.88
CA SER A 130 17.34 5.95 2.35
C SER A 130 17.83 7.37 2.61
N PRO A 131 17.76 8.29 1.62
CA PRO A 131 18.19 9.67 1.79
C PRO A 131 17.51 10.37 2.96
N VAL A 132 18.26 11.12 3.76
CA VAL A 132 17.75 11.77 5.00
C VAL A 132 16.52 12.63 4.73
N VAL A 133 16.51 13.39 3.63
CA VAL A 133 15.37 14.25 3.26
C VAL A 133 14.12 13.42 3.01
N SER A 134 14.24 12.33 2.26
CA SER A 134 13.13 11.43 1.94
C SER A 134 12.60 10.70 3.18
N ARG A 135 13.53 10.28 4.06
CA ARG A 135 13.17 9.69 5.37
C ARG A 135 12.34 10.66 6.21
N HIS A 136 12.82 11.88 6.41
CA HIS A 136 12.10 12.88 7.20
C HIS A 136 10.75 13.24 6.57
N GLU A 137 10.66 13.33 5.26
CA GLU A 137 9.39 13.58 4.60
C GLU A 137 8.39 12.42 4.80
N THR A 138 8.86 11.17 4.70
CA THR A 138 8.02 9.98 4.94
C THR A 138 7.50 10.00 6.38
N LEU A 139 8.36 10.25 7.36
CA LEU A 139 7.94 10.38 8.77
C LEU A 139 6.91 11.50 8.96
N TRP A 140 7.16 12.67 8.35
CA TRP A 140 6.27 13.81 8.45
C TRP A 140 4.88 13.54 7.86
N MET A 141 4.78 12.77 6.78
CA MET A 141 3.48 12.36 6.24
C MET A 141 2.65 11.56 7.26
N TYR A 142 3.29 10.67 8.02
CA TYR A 142 2.62 9.90 9.06
C TYR A 142 2.24 10.74 10.30
N MET A 143 2.98 11.79 10.59
CA MET A 143 2.64 12.74 11.67
C MET A 143 1.36 13.53 11.41
N GLN A 144 0.91 13.61 10.15
CA GLN A 144 -0.27 14.39 9.75
C GLN A 144 -1.59 13.60 9.82
N GLY A 145 -1.54 12.33 10.20
CA GLY A 145 -2.75 11.51 10.30
C GLY A 145 -3.75 12.09 11.30
N GLY A 146 -5.04 12.09 10.92
CA GLY A 146 -6.11 12.50 11.82
C GLY A 146 -6.24 11.59 13.04
N PRO A 147 -6.86 12.08 14.13
CA PRO A 147 -7.10 11.26 15.32
C PRO A 147 -7.83 9.96 14.98
N GLY A 148 -7.31 8.83 15.45
CA GLY A 148 -7.90 7.51 15.26
C GLY A 148 -7.75 6.90 13.85
N VAL A 149 -7.25 7.64 12.86
CA VAL A 149 -7.13 7.13 11.48
C VAL A 149 -6.15 5.97 11.41
N PHE A 150 -4.95 6.11 11.93
CA PHE A 150 -3.95 5.03 11.93
C PHE A 150 -4.44 3.78 12.68
N LYS A 151 -5.11 3.96 13.83
CA LYS A 151 -5.76 2.86 14.56
C LYS A 151 -6.83 2.17 13.72
N GLY A 152 -7.65 2.97 13.03
CA GLY A 152 -8.70 2.46 12.14
C GLY A 152 -8.16 1.68 10.95
N ASP A 153 -7.03 2.10 10.39
CA ASP A 153 -6.33 1.36 9.34
C ASP A 153 -5.83 0.00 9.85
N LEU A 154 -5.26 -0.05 11.05
CA LEU A 154 -4.78 -1.30 11.65
C LEU A 154 -5.90 -2.29 11.96
N TYR A 155 -7.16 -1.85 12.04
CA TYR A 155 -8.31 -2.75 12.15
C TYR A 155 -8.36 -3.75 11.00
N PHE A 156 -8.04 -3.32 9.79
CA PHE A 156 -7.95 -4.17 8.60
C PHE A 156 -7.03 -5.38 8.83
N TYR A 157 -5.83 -5.17 9.34
CA TYR A 157 -4.88 -6.27 9.60
C TYR A 157 -5.32 -7.22 10.71
N ARG A 158 -6.02 -6.69 11.72
CA ARG A 158 -6.37 -7.46 12.92
C ARG A 158 -7.62 -8.30 12.76
N VAL A 159 -8.55 -7.87 11.88
CA VAL A 159 -9.91 -8.43 11.86
C VAL A 159 -10.29 -9.00 10.50
N ASP A 160 -9.90 -8.38 9.40
CA ASP A 160 -10.54 -8.58 8.11
C ASP A 160 -9.56 -8.97 6.98
N GLY A 161 -8.28 -8.66 7.15
CA GLY A 161 -7.29 -8.73 6.07
C GLY A 161 -6.55 -10.06 5.92
N ASP A 162 -7.00 -11.16 6.52
CA ASP A 162 -6.37 -12.47 6.37
C ASP A 162 -6.74 -13.12 5.04
N LEU A 163 -5.73 -13.37 4.20
CA LEU A 163 -5.89 -13.93 2.86
C LEU A 163 -5.28 -15.32 2.67
N ARG A 164 -4.77 -15.95 3.73
CA ARG A 164 -4.04 -17.23 3.66
C ARG A 164 -4.79 -18.33 2.90
N GLU A 165 -6.10 -18.40 3.07
CA GLU A 165 -6.94 -19.39 2.38
C GLU A 165 -7.38 -18.94 0.98
N LYS A 166 -7.21 -17.66 0.66
CA LYS A 166 -7.75 -17.05 -0.56
C LYS A 166 -6.71 -16.85 -1.67
N VAL A 167 -5.45 -16.52 -1.33
CA VAL A 167 -4.42 -16.15 -2.33
C VAL A 167 -4.15 -17.23 -3.37
N LYS A 168 -4.32 -18.49 -3.01
CA LYS A 168 -4.18 -19.63 -3.94
C LYS A 168 -5.22 -19.65 -5.08
N SER A 169 -6.30 -18.87 -4.96
CA SER A 169 -7.31 -18.73 -6.00
C SER A 169 -6.98 -17.65 -7.05
N ILE A 170 -5.90 -16.90 -6.85
CA ILE A 170 -5.49 -15.86 -7.80
C ILE A 170 -5.05 -16.51 -9.12
N ASP A 171 -5.66 -16.07 -10.21
CA ASP A 171 -5.29 -16.50 -11.58
C ASP A 171 -4.57 -15.37 -12.31
N THR A 172 -3.24 -15.45 -12.34
CA THR A 172 -2.38 -14.44 -13.00
C THR A 172 -2.52 -14.39 -14.52
N ARG A 173 -3.21 -15.38 -15.14
CA ARG A 173 -3.52 -15.37 -16.57
C ARG A 173 -4.67 -14.40 -16.89
N ILE A 174 -5.55 -14.13 -15.93
CA ILE A 174 -6.62 -13.13 -16.05
C ILE A 174 -6.04 -11.72 -15.90
N CYS A 175 -5.19 -11.54 -14.88
CA CYS A 175 -4.54 -10.27 -14.60
C CYS A 175 -3.12 -10.53 -14.05
N PRO A 176 -2.07 -10.08 -14.75
CA PRO A 176 -0.71 -10.17 -14.25
C PRO A 176 -0.57 -9.52 -12.86
N LEU A 177 0.09 -10.24 -11.95
CA LEU A 177 0.34 -9.78 -10.59
C LEU A 177 1.84 -9.71 -10.32
N TYR A 178 2.27 -8.57 -9.76
CA TYR A 178 3.65 -8.31 -9.36
C TYR A 178 3.70 -8.04 -7.87
N LEU A 179 4.59 -8.73 -7.15
CA LEU A 179 4.87 -8.50 -5.74
C LEU A 179 6.28 -7.94 -5.61
N LEU A 180 6.42 -6.73 -5.05
CA LEU A 180 7.70 -6.13 -4.77
C LEU A 180 7.79 -5.81 -3.28
N THR A 181 8.87 -6.23 -2.62
CA THR A 181 9.04 -6.06 -1.18
C THR A 181 10.45 -5.58 -0.84
N GLY A 182 10.56 -4.64 0.09
CA GLY A 182 11.83 -4.10 0.54
C GLY A 182 12.62 -5.09 1.40
N GLU A 183 13.94 -5.10 1.24
CA GLU A 183 14.85 -5.91 2.05
C GLU A 183 14.79 -5.56 3.55
N TYR A 184 14.50 -4.29 3.87
CA TYR A 184 14.44 -3.76 5.22
C TYR A 184 13.01 -3.58 5.75
N ASP A 185 12.03 -4.17 5.08
CA ASP A 185 10.65 -4.16 5.61
C ASP A 185 10.51 -5.15 6.77
N PHE A 186 10.33 -4.65 7.97
CA PHE A 186 10.07 -5.44 9.18
C PHE A 186 8.57 -5.52 9.53
N SER A 187 7.71 -4.84 8.78
CA SER A 187 6.26 -4.93 8.95
C SER A 187 5.67 -6.05 8.09
N CYS A 188 6.04 -6.09 6.81
CA CYS A 188 5.72 -7.17 5.90
C CYS A 188 7.05 -7.70 5.33
N THR A 189 7.63 -8.66 6.00
CA THR A 189 8.99 -9.11 5.68
C THR A 189 9.09 -9.69 4.26
N ALA A 190 10.28 -9.64 3.68
CA ALA A 190 10.54 -10.28 2.39
C ALA A 190 10.17 -11.78 2.43
N GLU A 191 10.36 -12.45 3.58
CA GLU A 191 9.96 -13.84 3.78
C GLU A 191 8.45 -14.02 3.70
N ASP A 192 7.66 -13.11 4.29
CA ASP A 192 6.20 -13.15 4.22
C ASP A 192 5.69 -12.98 2.78
N THR A 193 6.29 -12.04 2.03
CA THR A 193 5.96 -11.84 0.62
C THR A 193 6.33 -13.06 -0.23
N LEU A 194 7.51 -13.62 -0.05
CA LEU A 194 7.96 -14.81 -0.78
C LEU A 194 7.10 -16.03 -0.44
N ARG A 195 6.72 -16.22 0.83
CA ARG A 195 5.78 -17.27 1.25
C ARG A 195 4.42 -17.11 0.55
N THR A 196 3.93 -15.89 0.44
CA THR A 196 2.68 -15.58 -0.27
C THR A 196 2.82 -15.88 -1.77
N ALA A 197 3.90 -15.42 -2.40
CA ALA A 197 4.17 -15.65 -3.82
C ALA A 197 4.24 -17.14 -4.17
N ALA A 198 4.80 -17.96 -3.30
CA ALA A 198 4.91 -19.41 -3.51
C ALA A 198 3.54 -20.10 -3.64
N GLN A 199 2.45 -19.46 -3.21
CA GLN A 199 1.09 -19.99 -3.30
C GLN A 199 0.35 -19.54 -4.57
N ILE A 200 0.92 -18.59 -5.36
CA ILE A 200 0.25 -17.96 -6.50
C ILE A 200 0.99 -18.33 -7.80
N PRO A 201 0.49 -19.28 -8.57
CA PRO A 201 1.14 -19.67 -9.84
C PRO A 201 1.26 -18.50 -10.82
N GLY A 202 2.46 -18.28 -11.35
CA GLY A 202 2.72 -17.26 -12.36
C GLY A 202 2.86 -15.84 -11.83
N VAL A 203 2.85 -15.62 -10.50
CA VAL A 203 3.16 -14.31 -9.93
C VAL A 203 4.64 -13.98 -10.15
N GLU A 204 4.94 -12.73 -10.47
CA GLU A 204 6.31 -12.23 -10.44
C GLU A 204 6.60 -11.59 -9.09
N VAL A 205 7.69 -12.01 -8.44
CA VAL A 205 8.09 -11.49 -7.13
C VAL A 205 9.52 -10.99 -7.16
N GLN A 206 9.78 -9.86 -6.49
CA GLN A 206 11.11 -9.28 -6.39
C GLN A 206 11.36 -8.68 -5.01
N VAL A 207 12.51 -8.99 -4.41
CA VAL A 207 13.02 -8.31 -3.21
C VAL A 207 13.85 -7.11 -3.65
N MET A 208 13.46 -5.92 -3.21
CA MET A 208 14.11 -4.66 -3.51
C MET A 208 15.21 -4.39 -2.48
N LYS A 209 16.47 -4.47 -2.93
CA LYS A 209 17.64 -4.20 -2.08
C LYS A 209 17.70 -2.72 -1.69
N GLU A 210 18.17 -2.44 -0.49
CA GLU A 210 18.34 -1.08 0.05
C GLU A 210 17.03 -0.28 0.19
N LEU A 211 15.88 -0.96 0.20
CA LEU A 211 14.56 -0.39 0.40
C LEU A 211 13.86 -1.04 1.60
N GLY A 212 13.05 -0.24 2.29
CA GLY A 212 12.20 -0.66 3.39
C GLY A 212 10.73 -0.63 3.00
N HIS A 213 9.88 -0.31 3.96
CA HIS A 213 8.41 -0.39 3.84
C HIS A 213 7.77 0.69 2.95
N PHE A 214 8.50 1.76 2.64
CA PHE A 214 7.96 2.90 1.89
C PHE A 214 8.79 3.20 0.63
N PRO A 215 9.05 2.23 -0.25
CA PRO A 215 10.04 2.36 -1.31
C PRO A 215 9.82 3.61 -2.19
N MET A 216 8.56 3.91 -2.51
CA MET A 216 8.15 5.02 -3.37
C MET A 216 8.38 6.42 -2.74
N SER A 217 8.55 6.51 -1.42
CA SER A 217 8.74 7.78 -0.71
C SER A 217 10.07 7.88 0.02
N GLU A 218 10.56 6.79 0.60
CA GLU A 218 11.81 6.79 1.36
C GLU A 218 13.07 6.86 0.48
N ASN A 219 13.02 6.25 -0.71
CA ASN A 219 14.11 6.31 -1.69
C ASN A 219 13.55 6.18 -3.12
N PRO A 220 12.93 7.23 -3.65
CA PRO A 220 12.26 7.20 -4.95
C PRO A 220 13.17 6.81 -6.11
N ALA A 221 14.43 7.30 -6.09
CA ALA A 221 15.40 6.99 -7.14
C ALA A 221 15.72 5.48 -7.17
N LYS A 222 15.94 4.88 -6.02
CA LYS A 222 16.17 3.44 -5.90
C LYS A 222 14.93 2.64 -6.29
N PHE A 223 13.75 3.10 -5.91
CA PHE A 223 12.48 2.44 -6.28
C PHE A 223 12.27 2.41 -7.80
N LEU A 224 12.65 3.46 -8.52
CA LEU A 224 12.56 3.49 -9.98
C LEU A 224 13.36 2.36 -10.66
N GLU A 225 14.50 1.96 -10.11
CA GLU A 225 15.29 0.83 -10.66
C GLU A 225 14.48 -0.47 -10.70
N TYR A 226 13.53 -0.65 -9.77
CA TYR A 226 12.69 -1.84 -9.65
C TYR A 226 11.36 -1.71 -10.38
N ILE A 227 10.72 -0.55 -10.31
CA ILE A 227 9.38 -0.41 -10.86
C ILE A 227 9.37 -0.20 -12.38
N LEU A 228 10.37 0.49 -12.96
CA LEU A 228 10.42 0.73 -14.40
C LEU A 228 10.48 -0.56 -15.24
N PRO A 229 11.26 -1.59 -14.88
CA PRO A 229 11.22 -2.87 -15.59
C PRO A 229 9.86 -3.56 -15.53
N VAL A 230 9.13 -3.45 -14.41
CA VAL A 230 7.77 -3.99 -14.27
C VAL A 230 6.80 -3.23 -15.18
N LEU A 231 6.82 -1.90 -15.13
CA LEU A 231 5.99 -1.07 -15.99
C LEU A 231 6.26 -1.31 -17.48
N ALA A 232 7.53 -1.55 -17.85
CA ALA A 232 7.88 -1.86 -19.24
C ALA A 232 7.31 -3.19 -19.76
N LYS A 233 7.05 -4.16 -18.88
CA LYS A 233 6.40 -5.43 -19.24
C LYS A 233 4.89 -5.31 -19.44
N ILE A 234 4.27 -4.35 -18.79
CA ILE A 234 2.82 -4.14 -18.81
C ILE A 234 2.36 -3.31 -20.02
N SER A 235 3.25 -2.52 -20.58
CA SER A 235 2.96 -1.56 -21.68
C SER A 235 2.91 -2.22 -23.07
#